data_8996cf3cf904815b580b0fc80bb07e03
#
_entry.id   8996cf3cf904815b580b0fc80bb07e03
#
_cell.length_a   1.000
_cell.length_b   1.000
_cell.length_c   1.000
_cell.angle_alpha   90.00
_cell.angle_beta   90.00
_cell.angle_gamma   90.00
#
_symmetry.space_group_name_H-M   'P 1'
#
loop_
_entity.id
_entity.type
_entity.pdbx_description
1 polymer ?
#
loop_
_entity_poly.entity_id
_entity_poly.type
_entity_poly.pdbx_seq_one_letter_code
_entity_poly.pdbx_strand_id
1 'polypeptide(L)'
;MRIIQRLVRPLALQKATKVVAACGPYLNGRVLDLGAGRCYIAREIETRLALPVTCVDVKSLGQTELPVMLYDGIDLPFAENAFDCALLIYVLHHCNRPIRVLKEAIRVCQGNIVIFEDDESFLRKPQDFFYNSLHGVDTPFNFKAEKDWLDIFEALDLEVVAIQRGVEKEWFYPFVPHTMFVLRVNKVPAQGSR
;
A
#
# COMPACT_ATOMS: atom_id res chain seq x y z
N MET A 1 14.75 -1.68 21.69
CA MET A 1 14.19 -1.90 20.32
C MET A 1 13.67 -3.33 20.10
N ARG A 2 14.43 -4.40 20.38
CA ARG A 2 13.98 -5.82 20.17
C ARG A 2 12.78 -6.25 21.02
N ILE A 3 12.59 -5.72 22.23
CA ILE A 3 11.48 -6.09 23.14
C ILE A 3 10.16 -5.50 22.64
N ILE A 4 10.15 -4.22 22.22
CA ILE A 4 8.96 -3.57 21.66
C ILE A 4 8.51 -4.28 20.38
N GLN A 5 9.46 -4.69 19.53
CA GLN A 5 9.16 -5.44 18.30
C GLN A 5 8.48 -6.79 18.57
N ARG A 6 8.86 -7.50 19.64
CA ARG A 6 8.21 -8.76 20.04
C ARG A 6 6.76 -8.57 20.49
N LEU A 7 6.44 -7.43 21.11
CA LEU A 7 5.09 -7.11 21.56
C LEU A 7 4.18 -6.65 20.40
N VAL A 8 4.75 -5.92 19.43
CA VAL A 8 3.98 -5.35 18.30
C VAL A 8 3.77 -6.38 17.15
N ARG A 9 4.68 -7.35 17.01
CA ARG A 9 4.61 -8.35 15.92
C ARG A 9 3.28 -9.11 15.83
N PRO A 10 2.67 -9.61 16.92
CA PRO A 10 1.37 -10.31 16.85
C PRO A 10 0.26 -9.42 16.29
N LEU A 11 0.24 -8.15 16.67
CA LEU A 11 -0.74 -7.17 16.17
C LEU A 11 -0.54 -6.90 14.68
N ALA A 12 0.72 -6.74 14.26
CA ALA A 12 1.06 -6.55 12.84
C ALA A 12 0.67 -7.76 11.98
N LEU A 13 0.86 -8.98 12.48
CA LEU A 13 0.42 -10.21 11.82
C LEU A 13 -1.10 -10.29 11.73
N GLN A 14 -1.82 -9.96 12.80
CA GLN A 14 -3.28 -9.92 12.79
C GLN A 14 -3.80 -8.88 11.78
N LYS A 15 -3.16 -7.71 11.71
CA LYS A 15 -3.44 -6.69 10.71
C LYS A 15 -3.22 -7.24 9.30
N ALA A 16 -2.08 -7.86 9.04
CA ALA A 16 -1.76 -8.46 7.74
C ALA A 16 -2.83 -9.48 7.30
N THR A 17 -3.27 -10.34 8.22
CA THR A 17 -4.35 -11.32 7.95
C THR A 17 -5.65 -10.63 7.50
N LYS A 18 -6.06 -9.55 8.16
CA LYS A 18 -7.28 -8.80 7.79
C LYS A 18 -7.13 -8.11 6.44
N VAL A 19 -6.00 -7.46 6.19
CA VAL A 19 -5.70 -6.82 4.91
C VAL A 19 -5.77 -7.84 3.78
N VAL A 20 -5.07 -8.97 3.93
CA VAL A 20 -5.05 -10.02 2.90
C VAL A 20 -6.43 -10.67 2.70
N ALA A 21 -7.22 -10.82 3.75
CA ALA A 21 -8.60 -11.30 3.63
C ALA A 21 -9.46 -10.34 2.80
N ALA A 22 -9.26 -9.04 2.91
CA ALA A 22 -10.01 -8.03 2.16
C ALA A 22 -9.52 -7.89 0.71
N CYS A 23 -8.20 -7.80 0.48
CA CYS A 23 -7.65 -7.56 -0.85
C CYS A 23 -7.41 -8.82 -1.67
N GLY A 24 -7.28 -10.00 -1.02
CA GLY A 24 -6.96 -11.27 -1.68
C GLY A 24 -7.81 -11.61 -2.90
N PRO A 25 -9.14 -11.41 -2.90
CA PRO A 25 -9.98 -11.66 -4.07
C PRO A 25 -9.61 -10.86 -5.33
N TYR A 26 -8.85 -9.78 -5.17
CA TYR A 26 -8.44 -8.87 -6.25
C TYR A 26 -6.99 -9.06 -6.69
N LEU A 27 -6.25 -10.00 -6.04
CA LEU A 27 -4.85 -10.27 -6.34
C LEU A 27 -4.70 -11.51 -7.22
N ASN A 28 -3.77 -11.43 -8.15
CA ASN A 28 -3.37 -12.56 -9.00
C ASN A 28 -1.95 -12.36 -9.52
N GLY A 29 -1.33 -13.41 -10.03
CA GLY A 29 -0.03 -13.37 -10.69
C GLY A 29 1.09 -12.80 -9.81
N ARG A 30 1.94 -11.95 -10.38
CA ARG A 30 3.07 -11.30 -9.73
C ARG A 30 2.59 -10.05 -9.00
N VAL A 31 2.82 -9.97 -7.71
CA VAL A 31 2.35 -8.87 -6.85
C VAL A 31 3.53 -7.98 -6.47
N LEU A 32 3.36 -6.67 -6.63
CA LEU A 32 4.25 -5.64 -6.08
C LEU A 32 3.69 -5.16 -4.75
N ASP A 33 4.45 -5.23 -3.67
CA ASP A 33 4.15 -4.56 -2.39
C ASP A 33 5.02 -3.30 -2.28
N LEU A 34 4.46 -2.15 -2.61
CA LEU A 34 5.14 -0.86 -2.65
C LEU A 34 4.96 -0.14 -1.31
N GLY A 35 6.08 0.11 -0.62
CA GLY A 35 6.09 0.55 0.77
C GLY A 35 5.89 -0.62 1.74
N ALA A 36 6.51 -1.75 1.44
CA ALA A 36 6.30 -3.04 2.10
C ALA A 36 6.68 -3.06 3.60
N GLY A 37 7.42 -2.07 4.07
CA GLY A 37 7.83 -1.98 5.46
C GLY A 37 8.57 -3.22 5.94
N ARG A 38 7.95 -3.96 6.86
CA ARG A 38 8.49 -5.24 7.39
C ARG A 38 8.00 -6.47 6.64
N CYS A 39 7.28 -6.31 5.55
CA CYS A 39 6.76 -7.37 4.67
C CYS A 39 5.81 -8.35 5.34
N TYR A 40 5.08 -7.94 6.39
CA TYR A 40 4.09 -8.81 7.03
C TYR A 40 2.93 -9.14 6.08
N ILE A 41 2.48 -8.16 5.29
CA ILE A 41 1.39 -8.34 4.31
C ILE A 41 1.87 -9.22 3.15
N ALA A 42 3.03 -8.91 2.59
CA ALA A 42 3.65 -9.72 1.54
C ALA A 42 3.82 -11.18 1.95
N ARG A 43 4.32 -11.42 3.18
CA ARG A 43 4.48 -12.78 3.71
C ARG A 43 3.15 -13.51 3.85
N GLU A 44 2.12 -12.81 4.30
CA GLU A 44 0.78 -13.37 4.44
C GLU A 44 0.18 -13.71 3.07
N ILE A 45 0.40 -12.89 2.04
CA ILE A 45 0.00 -13.15 0.65
C ILE A 45 0.69 -14.43 0.12
N GLU A 46 2.02 -14.53 0.26
CA GLU A 46 2.75 -15.74 -0.16
C GLU A 46 2.25 -16.99 0.54
N THR A 47 1.98 -16.86 1.85
CA THR A 47 1.58 -18.02 2.67
C THR A 47 0.17 -18.50 2.36
N ARG A 48 -0.79 -17.56 2.19
CA ARG A 48 -2.21 -17.92 2.03
C ARG A 48 -2.67 -18.04 0.60
N LEU A 49 -2.11 -17.23 -0.30
CA LEU A 49 -2.55 -17.15 -1.68
C LEU A 49 -1.57 -17.83 -2.64
N ALA A 50 -0.38 -18.20 -2.17
CA ALA A 50 0.70 -18.77 -2.98
C ALA A 50 1.08 -17.86 -4.18
N LEU A 51 0.95 -16.53 -4.02
CA LEU A 51 1.33 -15.56 -5.04
C LEU A 51 2.74 -15.02 -4.76
N PRO A 52 3.62 -14.91 -5.77
CA PRO A 52 4.95 -14.32 -5.59
C PRO A 52 4.83 -12.82 -5.35
N VAL A 53 5.50 -12.31 -4.30
CA VAL A 53 5.47 -10.90 -3.93
C VAL A 53 6.87 -10.29 -4.01
N THR A 54 6.99 -9.16 -4.69
CA THR A 54 8.18 -8.31 -4.68
C THR A 54 7.98 -7.16 -3.72
N CYS A 55 8.77 -7.12 -2.65
CA CYS A 55 8.71 -6.05 -1.64
C CYS A 55 9.66 -4.91 -2.01
N VAL A 56 9.14 -3.68 -2.04
CA VAL A 56 9.90 -2.47 -2.33
C VAL A 56 9.62 -1.41 -1.27
N ASP A 57 10.66 -0.71 -0.81
CA ASP A 57 10.54 0.39 0.15
C ASP A 57 11.65 1.43 -0.07
N VAL A 58 11.47 2.62 0.46
CA VAL A 58 12.48 3.70 0.44
C VAL A 58 13.50 3.55 1.56
N LYS A 59 13.20 2.74 2.57
CA LYS A 59 14.01 2.59 3.78
C LYS A 59 14.07 1.13 4.24
N SER A 60 15.24 0.69 4.61
CA SER A 60 15.38 -0.59 5.31
C SER A 60 14.94 -0.46 6.77
N LEU A 61 13.99 -1.28 7.19
CA LEU A 61 13.53 -1.36 8.58
C LEU A 61 14.25 -2.43 9.41
N GLY A 62 15.38 -2.94 8.93
CA GLY A 62 16.16 -3.99 9.58
C GLY A 62 15.56 -5.37 9.33
N GLN A 63 15.13 -6.09 10.39
CA GLN A 63 14.54 -7.42 10.21
C GLN A 63 13.17 -7.33 9.51
N THR A 64 13.08 -7.94 8.34
CA THR A 64 11.87 -8.07 7.52
C THR A 64 11.52 -9.55 7.35
N GLU A 65 10.26 -9.86 7.03
CA GLU A 65 9.82 -11.25 6.80
C GLU A 65 10.28 -11.75 5.42
N LEU A 66 10.51 -10.84 4.46
CA LEU A 66 10.99 -11.10 3.10
C LEU A 66 12.10 -10.09 2.73
N PRO A 67 12.92 -10.38 1.71
CA PRO A 67 13.86 -9.40 1.16
C PRO A 67 13.13 -8.16 0.66
N VAL A 68 13.69 -6.98 0.92
CA VAL A 68 13.18 -5.69 0.47
C VAL A 68 14.16 -5.05 -0.50
N MET A 69 13.69 -4.68 -1.68
CA MET A 69 14.42 -3.86 -2.62
C MET A 69 14.27 -2.39 -2.23
N LEU A 70 15.37 -1.66 -2.10
CA LEU A 70 15.33 -0.22 -1.83
C LEU A 70 15.28 0.55 -3.14
N TYR A 71 14.47 1.64 -3.15
CA TYR A 71 14.38 2.58 -4.26
C TYR A 71 14.37 4.03 -3.76
N ASP A 72 14.43 4.98 -4.64
CA ASP A 72 14.59 6.41 -4.32
C ASP A 72 13.28 7.13 -3.91
N GLY A 73 12.14 6.42 -3.92
CA GLY A 73 10.83 6.99 -3.63
C GLY A 73 10.19 7.73 -4.81
N ILE A 74 10.80 7.65 -6.00
CA ILE A 74 10.36 8.36 -7.20
C ILE A 74 10.14 7.38 -8.36
N ASP A 75 11.21 6.72 -8.81
CA ASP A 75 11.19 5.87 -9.99
C ASP A 75 11.42 4.40 -9.60
N LEU A 76 10.49 3.53 -9.97
CA LEU A 76 10.62 2.09 -9.71
C LEU A 76 11.55 1.43 -10.74
N PRO A 77 12.52 0.60 -10.32
CA PRO A 77 13.50 -0.03 -11.22
C PRO A 77 12.91 -1.24 -11.96
N PHE A 78 11.68 -1.12 -12.45
CA PHE A 78 10.99 -2.18 -13.17
C PHE A 78 10.49 -1.68 -14.53
N ALA A 79 10.40 -2.60 -15.49
CA ALA A 79 9.78 -2.33 -16.78
C ALA A 79 8.26 -2.07 -16.62
N GLU A 80 7.66 -1.47 -17.65
CA GLU A 80 6.20 -1.38 -17.75
C GLU A 80 5.58 -2.77 -17.71
N ASN A 81 4.44 -2.89 -17.00
CA ASN A 81 3.69 -4.15 -16.90
C ASN A 81 4.49 -5.32 -16.27
N ALA A 82 5.48 -5.02 -15.44
CA ALA A 82 6.26 -6.03 -14.77
C ALA A 82 5.43 -6.86 -13.77
N PHE A 83 4.33 -6.30 -13.25
CA PHE A 83 3.48 -6.90 -12.24
C PHE A 83 2.03 -7.03 -12.72
N ASP A 84 1.35 -8.05 -12.19
CA ASP A 84 -0.06 -8.31 -12.47
C ASP A 84 -0.96 -7.56 -11.47
N CYS A 85 -0.46 -7.30 -10.24
CA CYS A 85 -1.11 -6.48 -9.23
C CYS A 85 -0.08 -5.63 -8.47
N ALA A 86 -0.54 -4.50 -7.90
CA ALA A 86 0.26 -3.68 -7.00
C ALA A 86 -0.53 -3.34 -5.73
N LEU A 87 0.17 -3.29 -4.59
CA LEU A 87 -0.35 -2.89 -3.29
C LEU A 87 0.33 -1.61 -2.82
N LEU A 88 -0.46 -0.67 -2.32
CA LEU A 88 -0.01 0.54 -1.62
C LEU A 88 -0.79 0.64 -0.31
N ILE A 89 -0.26 -0.01 0.74
CA ILE A 89 -0.97 -0.16 2.01
C ILE A 89 -0.45 0.86 3.01
N TYR A 90 -1.19 1.94 3.23
CA TYR A 90 -0.82 3.06 4.12
C TYR A 90 0.49 3.74 3.68
N VAL A 91 0.63 3.99 2.38
CA VAL A 91 1.87 4.51 1.79
C VAL A 91 1.73 5.95 1.32
N LEU A 92 0.63 6.26 0.62
CA LEU A 92 0.53 7.52 -0.14
C LEU A 92 0.52 8.75 0.77
N HIS A 93 -0.09 8.66 1.96
CA HIS A 93 -0.08 9.76 2.93
C HIS A 93 1.33 10.03 3.52
N HIS A 94 2.25 9.05 3.43
CA HIS A 94 3.65 9.22 3.82
C HIS A 94 4.54 9.78 2.71
N CYS A 95 4.04 9.88 1.47
CA CYS A 95 4.83 10.32 0.33
C CYS A 95 4.82 11.84 0.17
N ASN A 96 5.97 12.43 -0.16
CA ASN A 96 6.07 13.84 -0.56
C ASN A 96 5.33 14.11 -1.89
N ARG A 97 5.29 13.11 -2.77
CA ARG A 97 4.71 13.18 -4.13
C ARG A 97 3.81 11.98 -4.40
N PRO A 98 2.66 11.83 -3.68
CA PRO A 98 1.84 10.61 -3.76
C PRO A 98 1.34 10.32 -5.18
N ILE A 99 1.03 11.35 -5.96
CA ILE A 99 0.59 11.19 -7.35
C ILE A 99 1.70 10.62 -8.25
N ARG A 100 2.98 10.96 -7.99
CA ARG A 100 4.11 10.40 -8.73
C ARG A 100 4.28 8.91 -8.41
N VAL A 101 4.20 8.55 -7.13
CA VAL A 101 4.27 7.15 -6.67
C VAL A 101 3.13 6.33 -7.28
N LEU A 102 1.91 6.88 -7.32
CA LEU A 102 0.77 6.22 -7.94
C LEU A 102 0.97 6.05 -9.46
N LYS A 103 1.51 7.06 -10.16
CA LYS A 103 1.83 6.95 -11.59
C LYS A 103 2.87 5.86 -11.88
N GLU A 104 3.87 5.69 -11.02
CA GLU A 104 4.83 4.60 -11.14
C GLU A 104 4.19 3.23 -10.89
N ALA A 105 3.31 3.12 -9.88
CA ALA A 105 2.53 1.89 -9.68
C ALA A 105 1.67 1.55 -10.92
N ILE A 106 1.02 2.54 -11.54
CA ILE A 106 0.27 2.39 -12.81
C ILE A 106 1.19 1.93 -13.95
N ARG A 107 2.38 2.50 -14.06
CA ARG A 107 3.33 2.15 -15.13
C ARG A 107 3.76 0.69 -15.04
N VAL A 108 4.12 0.24 -13.85
CA VAL A 108 4.67 -1.12 -13.66
C VAL A 108 3.61 -2.20 -13.49
N CYS A 109 2.34 -1.85 -13.25
CA CYS A 109 1.23 -2.77 -13.06
C CYS A 109 0.34 -2.84 -14.30
N GLN A 110 -0.10 -4.05 -14.67
CA GLN A 110 -1.03 -4.25 -15.80
C GLN A 110 -2.47 -4.58 -15.39
N GLY A 111 -2.73 -4.85 -14.11
CA GLY A 111 -4.03 -5.26 -13.60
C GLY A 111 -4.52 -4.39 -12.46
N ASN A 112 -4.82 -4.99 -11.32
CA ASN A 112 -5.38 -4.26 -10.20
C ASN A 112 -4.31 -3.56 -9.35
N ILE A 113 -4.63 -2.34 -8.93
CA ILE A 113 -3.90 -1.61 -7.88
C ILE A 113 -4.81 -1.54 -6.66
N VAL A 114 -4.35 -2.06 -5.53
CA VAL A 114 -5.08 -2.01 -4.26
C VAL A 114 -4.41 -0.99 -3.36
N ILE A 115 -5.20 -0.02 -2.92
CA ILE A 115 -4.76 1.07 -2.04
C ILE A 115 -5.55 0.99 -0.75
N PHE A 116 -4.85 1.01 0.39
CA PHE A 116 -5.46 1.25 1.70
C PHE A 116 -4.98 2.61 2.17
N GLU A 117 -5.92 3.49 2.46
CA GLU A 117 -5.61 4.79 3.03
C GLU A 117 -6.54 5.11 4.19
N ASP A 118 -6.06 5.98 5.01
CA ASP A 118 -6.79 6.48 6.16
C ASP A 118 -7.63 7.67 5.75
N ASP A 119 -8.87 7.72 6.21
CA ASP A 119 -9.69 8.91 6.05
C ASP A 119 -9.11 10.07 6.86
N GLU A 120 -9.27 11.29 6.34
CA GLU A 120 -8.87 12.50 7.01
C GLU A 120 -9.61 12.66 8.35
N SER A 121 -8.98 12.25 9.46
CA SER A 121 -9.53 12.48 10.78
C SER A 121 -8.62 13.39 11.61
N PHE A 122 -9.23 14.40 12.22
CA PHE A 122 -8.54 15.37 13.08
C PHE A 122 -7.80 14.70 14.27
N LEU A 123 -8.26 13.52 14.69
CA LEU A 123 -7.71 12.79 15.84
C LEU A 123 -6.38 12.06 15.54
N ARG A 124 -5.98 11.96 14.27
CA ARG A 124 -4.74 11.26 13.88
C ARG A 124 -3.48 12.09 14.01
N LYS A 125 -3.56 13.40 13.77
CA LYS A 125 -2.36 14.27 13.74
C LYS A 125 -1.41 14.11 14.94
N PRO A 126 -1.87 13.99 16.20
CA PRO A 126 -0.97 13.78 17.35
C PRO A 126 -0.30 12.42 17.37
N GLN A 127 -0.98 11.38 16.90
CA GLN A 127 -0.50 10.00 16.94
C GLN A 127 0.55 9.73 15.88
N ASP A 128 0.32 10.20 14.66
CA ASP A 128 1.27 10.06 13.57
C ASP A 128 2.53 10.86 13.86
N PHE A 129 2.41 12.03 14.50
CA PHE A 129 3.54 12.79 15.03
C PHE A 129 4.36 11.97 16.04
N PHE A 130 3.70 11.27 16.97
CA PHE A 130 4.37 10.43 17.97
C PHE A 130 5.04 9.22 17.32
N TYR A 131 4.37 8.56 16.37
CA TYR A 131 4.90 7.42 15.63
C TYR A 131 6.12 7.81 14.78
N ASN A 132 6.05 8.93 14.05
CA ASN A 132 7.13 9.46 13.25
C ASN A 132 8.34 9.87 14.10
N SER A 133 8.10 10.49 15.26
CA SER A 133 9.16 10.84 16.21
C SER A 133 9.89 9.60 16.75
N LEU A 134 9.16 8.51 17.00
CA LEU A 134 9.75 7.24 17.44
C LEU A 134 10.56 6.53 16.36
N HIS A 135 10.19 6.71 15.09
CA HIS A 135 10.83 6.02 13.95
C HIS A 135 11.79 6.91 13.16
N GLY A 136 11.92 8.19 13.52
CA GLY A 136 12.82 9.14 12.86
C GLY A 136 12.47 9.35 11.38
N VAL A 137 11.18 9.42 11.06
CA VAL A 137 10.68 9.63 9.70
C VAL A 137 9.96 10.97 9.67
N ASP A 138 10.52 11.95 8.93
CA ASP A 138 9.82 13.18 8.56
C ASP A 138 8.85 12.85 7.42
N THR A 139 7.59 12.58 7.76
CA THR A 139 6.57 12.30 6.77
C THR A 139 5.65 13.51 6.61
N PRO A 140 5.40 13.96 5.39
CA PRO A 140 4.32 14.89 5.13
C PRO A 140 2.99 14.16 5.39
N PHE A 141 2.11 14.80 6.18
CA PHE A 141 0.78 14.26 6.46
C PHE A 141 -0.16 14.61 5.29
N ASN A 142 -0.05 13.89 4.19
CA ASN A 142 -0.86 14.06 2.98
C ASN A 142 -2.17 13.25 3.04
N PHE A 143 -2.88 13.32 4.17
CA PHE A 143 -4.20 12.71 4.26
C PHE A 143 -5.18 13.41 3.31
N LYS A 144 -6.01 12.63 2.65
CA LYS A 144 -7.02 13.10 1.71
C LYS A 144 -8.36 12.49 2.06
N ALA A 145 -9.43 13.27 1.87
CA ALA A 145 -10.77 12.70 1.94
C ALA A 145 -10.99 11.68 0.82
N GLU A 146 -11.91 10.75 1.02
CA GLU A 146 -12.27 9.74 0.01
C GLU A 146 -12.58 10.40 -1.33
N LYS A 147 -13.33 11.51 -1.32
CA LYS A 147 -13.66 12.26 -2.53
C LYS A 147 -12.42 12.73 -3.29
N ASP A 148 -11.41 13.24 -2.59
CA ASP A 148 -10.18 13.73 -3.23
C ASP A 148 -9.39 12.59 -3.88
N TRP A 149 -9.40 11.40 -3.27
CA TRP A 149 -8.83 10.20 -3.87
C TRP A 149 -9.58 9.79 -5.14
N LEU A 150 -10.92 9.82 -5.13
CA LEU A 150 -11.74 9.49 -6.30
C LEU A 150 -11.49 10.47 -7.46
N ASP A 151 -11.41 11.76 -7.17
CA ASP A 151 -11.09 12.79 -8.19
C ASP A 151 -9.68 12.55 -8.80
N ILE A 152 -8.71 12.12 -7.99
CA ILE A 152 -7.36 11.74 -8.45
C ILE A 152 -7.41 10.48 -9.32
N PHE A 153 -8.16 9.46 -8.93
CA PHE A 153 -8.24 8.22 -9.69
C PHE A 153 -8.88 8.45 -11.06
N GLU A 154 -9.93 9.26 -11.12
CA GLU A 154 -10.56 9.69 -12.38
C GLU A 154 -9.57 10.45 -13.27
N ALA A 155 -8.84 11.42 -12.71
CA ALA A 155 -7.84 12.21 -13.44
C ALA A 155 -6.65 11.34 -13.95
N LEU A 156 -6.44 10.16 -13.40
CA LEU A 156 -5.42 9.20 -13.82
C LEU A 156 -5.96 8.07 -14.70
N ASP A 157 -7.22 8.18 -15.15
CA ASP A 157 -7.91 7.17 -15.98
C ASP A 157 -7.91 5.77 -15.33
N LEU A 158 -8.15 5.71 -14.02
CA LEU A 158 -8.29 4.47 -13.27
C LEU A 158 -9.76 4.14 -13.06
N GLU A 159 -10.15 2.90 -13.38
CA GLU A 159 -11.49 2.38 -13.07
C GLU A 159 -11.54 1.97 -11.59
N VAL A 160 -12.50 2.50 -10.84
CA VAL A 160 -12.76 2.06 -9.46
C VAL A 160 -13.58 0.77 -9.49
N VAL A 161 -12.93 -0.36 -9.21
CA VAL A 161 -13.56 -1.70 -9.21
C VAL A 161 -14.30 -1.96 -7.92
N ALA A 162 -13.75 -1.55 -6.78
CA ALA A 162 -14.36 -1.71 -5.47
C ALA A 162 -13.89 -0.65 -4.47
N ILE A 163 -14.76 -0.31 -3.54
CA ILE A 163 -14.44 0.50 -2.35
C ILE A 163 -14.98 -0.25 -1.14
N GLN A 164 -14.12 -0.50 -0.15
CA GLN A 164 -14.52 -1.10 1.10
C GLN A 164 -14.07 -0.24 2.28
N ARG A 165 -15.02 0.23 3.09
CA ARG A 165 -14.78 1.07 4.24
C ARG A 165 -14.73 0.26 5.52
N GLY A 166 -13.92 0.68 6.48
CA GLY A 166 -13.86 0.06 7.82
C GLY A 166 -13.25 -1.35 7.83
N VAL A 167 -12.32 -1.64 6.92
CA VAL A 167 -11.71 -2.97 6.74
C VAL A 167 -10.97 -3.47 7.97
N GLU A 168 -10.40 -2.55 8.75
CA GLU A 168 -9.62 -2.89 9.94
C GLU A 168 -10.10 -2.10 11.16
N LYS A 169 -11.23 -2.49 11.73
CA LYS A 169 -11.56 -1.99 13.07
C LYS A 169 -10.68 -2.70 14.09
N GLU A 170 -9.60 -2.07 14.51
CA GLU A 170 -8.82 -2.53 15.67
C GLU A 170 -9.53 -2.09 16.95
N TRP A 171 -9.62 -2.99 17.94
CA TRP A 171 -10.32 -2.68 19.19
C TRP A 171 -9.70 -1.51 19.97
N PHE A 172 -8.39 -1.26 19.82
CA PHE A 172 -7.67 -0.14 20.45
C PHE A 172 -7.55 1.10 19.52
N TYR A 173 -8.04 1.00 18.27
CA TYR A 173 -8.14 2.08 17.29
C TYR A 173 -9.51 2.12 16.62
N PRO A 174 -10.63 2.17 17.38
CA PRO A 174 -11.97 2.09 16.80
C PRO A 174 -12.39 3.36 16.04
N PHE A 175 -11.62 4.44 16.14
CA PHE A 175 -12.02 5.77 15.67
C PHE A 175 -11.38 6.17 14.33
N VAL A 176 -10.55 5.32 13.74
CA VAL A 176 -9.93 5.62 12.46
C VAL A 176 -10.53 4.73 11.40
N PRO A 177 -11.35 5.28 10.51
CA PRO A 177 -11.83 4.55 9.37
C PRO A 177 -10.70 4.39 8.34
N HIS A 178 -10.50 3.16 7.90
CA HIS A 178 -9.60 2.83 6.81
C HIS A 178 -10.44 2.48 5.60
N THR A 179 -10.09 3.02 4.45
CA THR A 179 -10.76 2.72 3.19
C THR A 179 -9.83 1.98 2.26
N MET A 180 -10.29 0.84 1.76
CA MET A 180 -9.64 0.10 0.68
C MET A 180 -10.27 0.51 -0.65
N PHE A 181 -9.43 0.91 -1.59
CA PHE A 181 -9.78 1.12 -2.99
C PHE A 181 -9.15 0.02 -3.84
N VAL A 182 -9.92 -0.56 -4.71
CA VAL A 182 -9.44 -1.46 -5.76
C VAL A 182 -9.62 -0.76 -7.10
N LEU A 183 -8.53 -0.54 -7.78
CA LEU A 183 -8.47 0.20 -9.03
C LEU A 183 -7.98 -0.73 -10.13
N ARG A 184 -8.53 -0.59 -11.34
CA ARG A 184 -8.03 -1.24 -12.53
C ARG A 184 -7.35 -0.22 -13.43
N VAL A 185 -6.18 -0.61 -13.92
CA VAL A 185 -5.43 0.19 -14.89
C VAL A 185 -6.06 0.02 -16.27
N ASN A 186 -6.65 1.10 -16.80
CA ASN A 186 -7.17 1.12 -18.17
C ASN A 186 -6.00 1.25 -19.14
N LYS A 187 -5.46 0.12 -19.62
CA LYS A 187 -4.46 0.16 -20.69
C LYS A 187 -5.15 0.03 -22.04
N VAL A 188 -5.07 1.06 -22.84
CA VAL A 188 -5.37 0.94 -24.27
C VAL A 188 -4.42 -0.13 -24.83
N PRO A 189 -4.93 -1.21 -25.45
CA PRO A 189 -4.07 -2.19 -26.08
C PRO A 189 -3.11 -1.45 -27.02
N ALA A 190 -1.81 -1.72 -26.89
CA ALA A 190 -0.83 -1.19 -27.83
C ALA A 190 -1.34 -1.54 -29.23
N GLN A 191 -1.71 -0.53 -30.03
CA GLN A 191 -2.08 -0.75 -31.43
C GLN A 191 -0.90 -1.44 -32.08
N GLY A 192 -1.11 -2.70 -32.45
CA GLY A 192 -0.08 -3.52 -33.04
C GLY A 192 0.52 -2.78 -34.25
N SER A 193 1.80 -2.48 -34.15
CA SER A 193 2.60 -2.11 -35.30
C SER A 193 2.55 -3.29 -36.28
N ARG A 194 1.73 -3.13 -37.31
CA ARG A 194 1.78 -4.00 -38.49
C ARG A 194 3.06 -3.71 -39.30
#